data_f2739b66fa649bfa0443754bebd08c62
#
_entry.id   f2739b66fa649bfa0443754bebd08c62
#
_cell.length_a   1.000
_cell.length_b   1.000
_cell.length_c   1.000
_cell.angle_alpha   90.00
_cell.angle_beta   90.00
_cell.angle_gamma   90.00
#
_symmetry.space_group_name_H-M   'P 1'
#
loop_
_entity.id
_entity.type
_entity.pdbx_description
1 polymer ?
#
loop_
_entity_poly.entity_id
_entity_poly.type
_entity_poly.pdbx_seq_one_letter_code
_entity_poly.pdbx_strand_id
1 'polypeptide(L)'
;EKKKPTFFLAVLPILAMILLLGVGYAVMGLSPEVLMLVSAAIAGVIAIYLGYTWDEIMDSIVAKLSKTMPAIFILIIVGFMIGSWMIGGTIPMMVFYGLKLISPKYLVVTSFLVTAFVSVCTGTSWGSAGTIGVALMGVAAGMGAPLPIVAGAIVSGAYFGDKMSPLSDTTNLAPIAAGGKLYDHIQHMFWTTGPGFIICCIVYTIVGFTFGGDLAAAGTPEKVTIIFETLSQIFKFNPLIILPPLIVLYGSVAKKPTIPIMLASSAVAIFNAVTFQNFSLQDCFTAAISGFNMDMIHVAGFTTEGLIEDIPKLLQRG
;
A
#
# COMPACT_ATOMS: atom_id res chain seq x y z
N GLU A 1 30.42 25.38 24.00
CA GLU A 1 29.54 24.62 24.91
C GLU A 1 28.17 24.43 24.23
N LYS A 2 27.71 23.20 24.14
CA LYS A 2 26.40 22.89 23.57
C LYS A 2 25.28 23.36 24.51
N LYS A 3 24.38 24.20 23.99
CA LYS A 3 23.22 24.68 24.75
C LYS A 3 22.08 23.68 24.64
N LYS A 4 21.41 23.39 25.75
CA LYS A 4 20.15 22.63 25.70
C LYS A 4 19.07 23.50 25.05
N PRO A 5 18.27 22.95 24.08
CA PRO A 5 17.21 23.71 23.47
C PRO A 5 16.15 24.07 24.50
N THR A 6 15.64 25.29 24.44
CA THR A 6 14.40 25.65 25.14
C THR A 6 13.24 24.95 24.46
N PHE A 7 12.13 24.77 25.20
CA PHE A 7 10.92 24.15 24.65
C PHE A 7 10.48 24.80 23.33
N PHE A 8 10.50 26.14 23.27
CA PHE A 8 10.12 26.88 22.07
C PHE A 8 11.05 26.58 20.87
N LEU A 9 12.37 26.57 21.08
CA LEU A 9 13.32 26.22 20.01
C LEU A 9 13.21 24.77 19.54
N ALA A 10 12.81 23.85 20.43
CA ALA A 10 12.61 22.45 20.06
C ALA A 10 11.32 22.24 19.23
N VAL A 11 10.29 23.02 19.49
CA VAL A 11 8.99 22.93 18.79
C VAL A 11 8.98 23.73 17.48
N LEU A 12 9.82 24.74 17.34
CA LEU A 12 9.83 25.64 16.19
C LEU A 12 9.96 24.94 14.83
N PRO A 13 10.84 23.92 14.61
CA PRO A 13 10.88 23.19 13.35
C PRO A 13 9.58 22.46 13.02
N ILE A 14 8.89 21.94 14.04
CA ILE A 14 7.60 21.24 13.86
C ILE A 14 6.51 22.24 13.46
N LEU A 15 6.45 23.39 14.12
CA LEU A 15 5.52 24.46 13.76
C LEU A 15 5.80 25.01 12.37
N ALA A 16 7.08 25.19 12.01
CA ALA A 16 7.48 25.61 10.67
C ALA A 16 7.02 24.58 9.61
N MET A 17 7.20 23.29 9.86
CA MET A 17 6.74 22.22 8.98
C MET A 17 5.22 22.24 8.81
N ILE A 18 4.46 22.37 9.90
CA ILE A 18 2.99 22.43 9.86
C ILE A 18 2.53 23.65 9.06
N LEU A 19 3.13 24.83 9.27
CA LEU A 19 2.79 26.05 8.54
C LEU A 19 3.15 25.93 7.05
N LEU A 20 4.35 25.46 6.74
CA LEU A 20 4.81 25.30 5.36
C LEU A 20 3.94 24.28 4.59
N LEU A 21 3.60 23.15 5.18
CA LEU A 21 2.73 22.16 4.57
C LEU A 21 1.27 22.67 4.51
N GLY A 22 0.76 23.26 5.59
CA GLY A 22 -0.62 23.78 5.63
C GLY A 22 -0.86 24.91 4.64
N VAL A 23 0.05 25.89 4.55
CA VAL A 23 -0.10 27.01 3.63
C VAL A 23 0.54 26.69 2.27
N GLY A 24 1.79 26.23 2.26
CA GLY A 24 2.52 25.99 1.02
C GLY A 24 1.92 24.88 0.15
N TYR A 25 1.64 23.72 0.74
CA TYR A 25 1.06 22.60 -0.01
C TYR A 25 -0.47 22.73 -0.16
N ALA A 26 -1.23 22.90 0.94
CA ALA A 26 -2.68 22.83 0.89
C ALA A 26 -3.33 24.08 0.25
N VAL A 27 -2.72 25.28 0.39
CA VAL A 27 -3.28 26.52 -0.15
C VAL A 27 -2.59 26.94 -1.45
N MET A 28 -1.24 26.85 -1.51
CA MET A 28 -0.46 27.32 -2.67
C MET A 28 -0.15 26.23 -3.69
N GLY A 29 -0.40 24.95 -3.38
CA GLY A 29 -0.12 23.81 -4.28
C GLY A 29 1.37 23.54 -4.52
N LEU A 30 2.27 23.97 -3.62
CA LEU A 30 3.70 23.74 -3.74
C LEU A 30 4.07 22.29 -3.42
N SER A 31 5.15 21.79 -4.00
CA SER A 31 5.65 20.41 -3.76
C SER A 31 6.01 20.20 -2.30
N PRO A 32 5.42 19.18 -1.61
CA PRO A 32 5.65 18.93 -0.19
C PRO A 32 7.11 18.57 0.10
N GLU A 33 7.83 17.96 -0.85
CA GLU A 33 9.24 17.58 -0.72
C GLU A 33 10.13 18.80 -0.47
N VAL A 34 9.91 19.87 -1.23
CA VAL A 34 10.67 21.13 -1.08
C VAL A 34 10.37 21.77 0.26
N LEU A 35 9.10 21.77 0.68
CA LEU A 35 8.68 22.36 1.97
C LEU A 35 9.26 21.58 3.17
N MET A 36 9.37 20.26 3.06
CA MET A 36 10.04 19.43 4.07
C MET A 36 11.53 19.71 4.13
N LEU A 37 12.21 19.92 2.99
CA LEU A 37 13.63 20.32 2.97
C LEU A 37 13.85 21.68 3.63
N VAL A 38 12.98 22.66 3.38
CA VAL A 38 13.03 23.96 4.06
C VAL A 38 12.87 23.80 5.57
N SER A 39 11.92 22.96 6.00
CA SER A 39 11.72 22.65 7.44
C SER A 39 12.96 22.02 8.08
N ALA A 40 13.59 21.09 7.36
CA ALA A 40 14.84 20.46 7.80
C ALA A 40 16.00 21.48 7.87
N ALA A 41 16.10 22.42 6.93
CA ALA A 41 17.07 23.50 6.95
C ALA A 41 16.88 24.41 8.19
N ILE A 42 15.64 24.73 8.54
CA ILE A 42 15.33 25.49 9.77
C ILE A 42 15.83 24.73 11.00
N ALA A 43 15.59 23.41 11.07
CA ALA A 43 16.10 22.58 12.17
C ALA A 43 17.63 22.58 12.22
N GLY A 44 18.29 22.50 11.05
CA GLY A 44 19.75 22.57 10.93
C GLY A 44 20.33 23.90 11.44
N VAL A 45 19.71 25.02 11.07
CA VAL A 45 20.11 26.36 11.54
C VAL A 45 19.98 26.46 13.05
N ILE A 46 18.90 25.94 13.63
CA ILE A 46 18.71 25.92 15.09
C ILE A 46 19.79 25.05 15.76
N ALA A 47 20.12 23.90 15.17
CA ALA A 47 21.16 23.03 15.71
C ALA A 47 22.53 23.73 15.71
N ILE A 48 22.89 24.44 14.64
CA ILE A 48 24.13 25.26 14.57
C ILE A 48 24.11 26.36 15.64
N TYR A 49 22.98 27.05 15.81
CA TYR A 49 22.82 28.08 16.86
C TYR A 49 23.00 27.50 18.26
N LEU A 50 22.62 26.25 18.48
CA LEU A 50 22.81 25.53 19.75
C LEU A 50 24.25 25.03 19.96
N GLY A 51 25.13 25.21 18.97
CA GLY A 51 26.53 24.84 19.07
C GLY A 51 26.87 23.45 18.54
N TYR A 52 26.00 22.83 17.75
CA TYR A 52 26.34 21.61 17.03
C TYR A 52 27.11 21.91 15.77
N THR A 53 28.09 21.06 15.47
CA THR A 53 28.88 21.15 14.23
C THR A 53 28.09 20.54 13.07
N TRP A 54 28.51 20.90 11.85
CA TRP A 54 27.90 20.28 10.64
C TRP A 54 28.06 18.76 10.61
N ASP A 55 29.23 18.26 11.02
CA ASP A 55 29.50 16.81 11.05
C ASP A 55 28.59 16.09 12.02
N GLU A 56 28.35 16.64 13.20
CA GLU A 56 27.42 16.07 14.17
C GLU A 56 25.95 16.04 13.68
N ILE A 57 25.56 17.08 12.93
CA ILE A 57 24.24 17.14 12.30
C ILE A 57 24.15 16.04 11.22
N MET A 58 25.17 15.92 10.36
CA MET A 58 25.24 14.90 9.33
C MET A 58 25.25 13.48 9.90
N ASP A 59 26.02 13.23 10.94
CA ASP A 59 26.03 11.93 11.63
C ASP A 59 24.64 11.57 12.17
N SER A 60 23.93 12.54 12.73
CA SER A 60 22.55 12.36 13.23
C SER A 60 21.58 12.05 12.09
N ILE A 61 21.71 12.72 10.95
CA ILE A 61 20.90 12.48 9.75
C ILE A 61 21.17 11.07 9.23
N VAL A 62 22.46 10.70 9.06
CA VAL A 62 22.85 9.36 8.57
C VAL A 62 22.34 8.27 9.50
N ALA A 63 22.47 8.45 10.81
CA ALA A 63 21.97 7.49 11.80
C ALA A 63 20.45 7.32 11.72
N LYS A 64 19.70 8.39 11.44
CA LYS A 64 18.24 8.31 11.22
C LYS A 64 17.90 7.64 9.90
N LEU A 65 18.56 8.01 8.81
CA LEU A 65 18.36 7.39 7.50
C LEU A 65 18.64 5.89 7.55
N SER A 66 19.73 5.47 8.21
CA SER A 66 20.05 4.05 8.39
C SER A 66 18.90 3.26 9.04
N LYS A 67 18.22 3.84 10.03
CA LYS A 67 17.04 3.22 10.68
C LYS A 67 15.81 3.19 9.77
N THR A 68 15.72 4.07 8.79
CA THR A 68 14.58 4.17 7.86
C THR A 68 14.80 3.32 6.59
N MET A 69 16.05 2.95 6.28
CA MET A 69 16.40 2.19 5.07
C MET A 69 15.58 0.91 4.86
N PRO A 70 15.28 0.09 5.88
CA PRO A 70 14.45 -1.09 5.68
C PRO A 70 13.07 -0.77 5.09
N ALA A 71 12.43 0.31 5.55
CA ALA A 71 11.14 0.74 5.02
C ALA A 71 11.24 1.21 3.54
N ILE A 72 12.33 1.93 3.21
CA ILE A 72 12.59 2.38 1.83
C ILE A 72 12.79 1.18 0.91
N PHE A 73 13.56 0.17 1.31
CA PHE A 73 13.74 -1.06 0.53
C PHE A 73 12.42 -1.82 0.33
N ILE A 74 11.57 -1.88 1.35
CA ILE A 74 10.25 -2.50 1.21
C ILE A 74 9.43 -1.75 0.16
N LEU A 75 9.40 -0.42 0.17
CA LEU A 75 8.67 0.38 -0.82
C LEU A 75 9.15 0.13 -2.25
N ILE A 76 10.46 0.09 -2.46
CA ILE A 76 11.06 -0.20 -3.78
C ILE A 76 10.63 -1.61 -4.26
N ILE A 77 10.70 -2.59 -3.37
CA ILE A 77 10.36 -3.98 -3.72
C ILE A 77 8.85 -4.16 -3.89
N VAL A 78 8.02 -3.42 -3.17
CA VAL A 78 6.56 -3.38 -3.40
C VAL A 78 6.26 -2.92 -4.82
N GLY A 79 6.90 -1.85 -5.30
CA GLY A 79 6.75 -1.38 -6.69
C GLY A 79 7.12 -2.47 -7.68
N PHE A 80 8.31 -3.08 -7.52
CA PHE A 80 8.77 -4.20 -8.34
C PHE A 80 7.77 -5.38 -8.32
N MET A 81 7.23 -5.70 -7.15
CA MET A 81 6.27 -6.78 -6.97
C MET A 81 4.94 -6.46 -7.66
N ILE A 82 4.42 -5.24 -7.54
CA ILE A 82 3.16 -4.82 -8.18
C ILE A 82 3.28 -4.98 -9.69
N GLY A 83 4.35 -4.47 -10.31
CA GLY A 83 4.58 -4.60 -11.75
C GLY A 83 4.69 -6.07 -12.20
N SER A 84 5.43 -6.90 -11.46
CA SER A 84 5.55 -8.32 -11.74
C SER A 84 4.22 -9.09 -11.58
N TRP A 85 3.41 -8.76 -10.56
CA TRP A 85 2.09 -9.36 -10.36
C TRP A 85 1.08 -8.90 -11.41
N MET A 86 1.23 -7.68 -11.93
CA MET A 86 0.38 -7.18 -13.00
C MET A 86 0.62 -7.99 -14.28
N ILE A 87 1.86 -8.04 -14.77
CA ILE A 87 2.18 -8.77 -16.01
C ILE A 87 2.04 -10.29 -15.86
N GLY A 88 2.25 -10.83 -14.65
CA GLY A 88 2.02 -12.23 -14.32
C GLY A 88 0.54 -12.65 -14.29
N GLY A 89 -0.38 -11.69 -14.39
CA GLY A 89 -1.82 -11.94 -14.36
C GLY A 89 -2.38 -12.10 -12.93
N THR A 90 -1.57 -12.00 -11.89
CA THR A 90 -2.00 -12.17 -10.49
C THR A 90 -2.98 -11.09 -10.08
N ILE A 91 -2.63 -9.80 -10.25
CA ILE A 91 -3.55 -8.68 -9.94
C ILE A 91 -4.78 -8.73 -10.85
N PRO A 92 -4.67 -8.88 -12.18
CA PRO A 92 -5.84 -9.07 -13.06
C PRO A 92 -6.78 -10.19 -12.62
N MET A 93 -6.23 -11.34 -12.22
CA MET A 93 -7.05 -12.45 -11.70
C MET A 93 -7.76 -12.10 -10.40
N MET A 94 -7.08 -11.43 -9.47
CA MET A 94 -7.66 -11.00 -8.19
C MET A 94 -8.77 -9.96 -8.43
N VAL A 95 -8.59 -9.03 -9.38
CA VAL A 95 -9.61 -8.06 -9.80
C VAL A 95 -10.80 -8.79 -10.41
N PHE A 96 -10.59 -9.70 -11.36
CA PHE A 96 -11.64 -10.44 -12.04
C PHE A 96 -12.53 -11.22 -11.06
N TYR A 97 -11.94 -12.00 -10.15
CA TYR A 97 -12.69 -12.73 -9.15
C TYR A 97 -13.25 -11.83 -8.04
N GLY A 98 -12.53 -10.76 -7.67
CA GLY A 98 -13.01 -9.78 -6.71
C GLY A 98 -14.30 -9.09 -7.18
N LEU A 99 -14.36 -8.69 -8.46
CA LEU A 99 -15.56 -8.10 -9.07
C LEU A 99 -16.74 -9.08 -9.09
N LYS A 100 -16.50 -10.39 -9.18
CA LYS A 100 -17.55 -11.42 -9.11
C LYS A 100 -18.07 -11.69 -7.70
N LEU A 101 -17.18 -11.58 -6.68
CA LEU A 101 -17.47 -12.03 -5.32
C LEU A 101 -17.89 -10.90 -4.39
N ILE A 102 -17.35 -9.68 -4.58
CA ILE A 102 -17.58 -8.56 -3.69
C ILE A 102 -18.77 -7.74 -4.17
N SER A 103 -19.80 -7.63 -3.33
CA SER A 103 -20.91 -6.71 -3.59
C SER A 103 -20.48 -5.26 -3.36
N PRO A 104 -20.87 -4.30 -4.24
CA PRO A 104 -20.53 -2.88 -4.09
C PRO A 104 -20.89 -2.30 -2.72
N LYS A 105 -22.01 -2.71 -2.13
CA LYS A 105 -22.47 -2.24 -0.81
C LYS A 105 -21.52 -2.59 0.33
N TYR A 106 -20.80 -3.70 0.22
CA TYR A 106 -19.88 -4.18 1.25
C TYR A 106 -18.42 -3.96 0.89
N LEU A 107 -18.12 -3.36 -0.26
CA LEU A 107 -16.74 -3.20 -0.75
C LEU A 107 -15.84 -2.53 0.27
N VAL A 108 -16.28 -1.41 0.88
CA VAL A 108 -15.45 -0.62 1.79
C VAL A 108 -15.15 -1.38 3.07
N VAL A 109 -16.18 -1.93 3.72
CA VAL A 109 -15.97 -2.71 4.95
C VAL A 109 -15.22 -4.02 4.68
N THR A 110 -15.45 -4.67 3.55
CA THR A 110 -14.69 -5.86 3.14
C THR A 110 -13.23 -5.53 2.92
N SER A 111 -12.93 -4.40 2.27
CA SER A 111 -11.56 -3.94 2.06
C SER A 111 -10.85 -3.69 3.39
N PHE A 112 -11.51 -3.05 4.34
CA PHE A 112 -11.01 -2.86 5.70
C PHE A 112 -10.72 -4.19 6.41
N LEU A 113 -11.72 -5.10 6.45
CA LEU A 113 -11.61 -6.38 7.18
C LEU A 113 -10.57 -7.31 6.58
N VAL A 114 -10.55 -7.46 5.26
CA VAL A 114 -9.59 -8.34 4.56
C VAL A 114 -8.17 -7.82 4.76
N THR A 115 -7.96 -6.53 4.60
CA THR A 115 -6.63 -5.96 4.80
C THR A 115 -6.19 -6.03 6.27
N ALA A 116 -7.10 -5.81 7.23
CA ALA A 116 -6.83 -5.99 8.65
C ALA A 116 -6.43 -7.44 8.97
N PHE A 117 -7.19 -8.42 8.47
CA PHE A 117 -6.89 -9.84 8.67
C PHE A 117 -5.52 -10.22 8.09
N VAL A 118 -5.25 -9.86 6.84
CA VAL A 118 -3.96 -10.12 6.20
C VAL A 118 -2.83 -9.47 6.98
N SER A 119 -3.01 -8.23 7.44
CA SER A 119 -2.00 -7.49 8.19
C SER A 119 -1.72 -8.09 9.57
N VAL A 120 -2.75 -8.60 10.28
CA VAL A 120 -2.54 -9.37 11.52
C VAL A 120 -1.68 -10.61 11.27
N CYS A 121 -1.97 -11.33 10.17
CA CYS A 121 -1.24 -12.55 9.82
C CYS A 121 0.19 -12.27 9.36
N THR A 122 0.42 -11.15 8.68
CA THR A 122 1.72 -10.80 8.09
C THR A 122 2.62 -9.97 9.01
N GLY A 123 2.03 -9.24 9.95
CA GLY A 123 2.74 -8.31 10.84
C GLY A 123 3.33 -7.10 10.13
N THR A 124 2.75 -6.70 8.99
CA THR A 124 3.22 -5.54 8.23
C THR A 124 2.08 -4.78 7.56
N SER A 125 1.99 -3.48 7.84
CA SER A 125 1.01 -2.60 7.19
C SER A 125 1.36 -2.35 5.73
N TRP A 126 2.62 -2.08 5.42
CA TRP A 126 3.11 -1.81 4.07
C TRP A 126 2.95 -3.02 3.14
N GLY A 127 3.35 -4.21 3.61
CA GLY A 127 3.20 -5.45 2.86
C GLY A 127 1.73 -5.74 2.54
N SER A 128 0.83 -5.58 3.50
CA SER A 128 -0.60 -5.84 3.32
C SER A 128 -1.28 -4.83 2.41
N ALA A 129 -0.97 -3.53 2.55
CA ALA A 129 -1.48 -2.48 1.66
C ALA A 129 -0.96 -2.65 0.24
N GLY A 130 0.35 -2.95 0.07
CA GLY A 130 0.98 -3.12 -1.25
C GLY A 130 0.62 -4.42 -1.96
N THR A 131 0.05 -5.41 -1.28
CA THR A 131 -0.38 -6.70 -1.87
C THR A 131 -1.90 -6.73 -2.07
N ILE A 132 -2.62 -7.21 -1.05
CA ILE A 132 -4.08 -7.35 -1.12
C ILE A 132 -4.77 -5.98 -1.28
N GLY A 133 -4.19 -4.91 -0.71
CA GLY A 133 -4.74 -3.57 -0.83
C GLY A 133 -4.76 -3.09 -2.29
N VAL A 134 -3.71 -3.34 -3.07
CA VAL A 134 -3.66 -2.97 -4.50
C VAL A 134 -4.72 -3.74 -5.30
N ALA A 135 -4.90 -5.02 -5.03
CA ALA A 135 -5.95 -5.81 -5.66
C ALA A 135 -7.36 -5.27 -5.34
N LEU A 136 -7.62 -4.94 -4.06
CA LEU A 136 -8.89 -4.34 -3.63
C LEU A 136 -9.12 -2.95 -4.27
N MET A 137 -8.06 -2.15 -4.45
CA MET A 137 -8.14 -0.90 -5.21
C MET A 137 -8.50 -1.14 -6.68
N GLY A 138 -7.98 -2.21 -7.29
CA GLY A 138 -8.37 -2.63 -8.63
C GLY A 138 -9.85 -3.01 -8.72
N VAL A 139 -10.35 -3.78 -7.74
CA VAL A 139 -11.79 -4.11 -7.62
C VAL A 139 -12.64 -2.84 -7.47
N ALA A 140 -12.21 -1.92 -6.60
CA ALA A 140 -12.91 -0.65 -6.39
C ALA A 140 -12.97 0.20 -7.66
N ALA A 141 -11.87 0.28 -8.41
CA ALA A 141 -11.81 0.99 -9.68
C ALA A 141 -12.74 0.36 -10.71
N GLY A 142 -12.73 -0.98 -10.81
CA GLY A 142 -13.62 -1.72 -11.71
C GLY A 142 -15.10 -1.53 -11.39
N MET A 143 -15.46 -1.38 -10.11
CA MET A 143 -16.83 -1.09 -9.66
C MET A 143 -17.23 0.40 -9.82
N GLY A 144 -16.29 1.30 -10.16
CA GLY A 144 -16.55 2.74 -10.16
C GLY A 144 -16.71 3.35 -8.76
N ALA A 145 -16.19 2.67 -7.73
CA ALA A 145 -16.28 3.14 -6.35
C ALA A 145 -15.37 4.34 -6.08
N PRO A 146 -15.68 5.21 -5.10
CA PRO A 146 -14.84 6.34 -4.74
C PRO A 146 -13.51 5.85 -4.12
N LEU A 147 -12.46 5.84 -4.94
CA LEU A 147 -11.14 5.29 -4.60
C LEU A 147 -10.52 5.85 -3.31
N PRO A 148 -10.63 7.16 -2.99
CA PRO A 148 -10.08 7.68 -1.74
C PRO A 148 -10.66 7.05 -0.50
N ILE A 149 -11.95 6.72 -0.52
CA ILE A 149 -12.65 6.07 0.61
C ILE A 149 -12.16 4.63 0.78
N VAL A 150 -12.07 3.88 -0.33
CA VAL A 150 -11.57 2.50 -0.30
C VAL A 150 -10.10 2.45 0.11
N ALA A 151 -9.28 3.38 -0.39
CA ALA A 151 -7.89 3.50 0.05
C ALA A 151 -7.78 3.78 1.55
N GLY A 152 -8.61 4.67 2.08
CA GLY A 152 -8.69 4.94 3.52
C GLY A 152 -9.05 3.69 4.33
N ALA A 153 -10.00 2.89 3.87
CA ALA A 153 -10.38 1.63 4.50
C ALA A 153 -9.24 0.60 4.48
N ILE A 154 -8.56 0.45 3.34
CA ILE A 154 -7.40 -0.44 3.20
C ILE A 154 -6.27 -0.04 4.15
N VAL A 155 -5.90 1.24 4.18
CA VAL A 155 -4.84 1.75 5.05
C VAL A 155 -5.22 1.58 6.52
N SER A 156 -6.44 1.90 6.90
CA SER A 156 -6.93 1.72 8.27
C SER A 156 -6.88 0.24 8.70
N GLY A 157 -7.28 -0.68 7.81
CA GLY A 157 -7.20 -2.12 8.05
C GLY A 157 -5.75 -2.58 8.19
N ALA A 158 -4.87 -2.14 7.29
CA ALA A 158 -3.45 -2.48 7.32
C ALA A 158 -2.79 -2.04 8.64
N TYR A 159 -3.03 -0.82 9.09
CA TYR A 159 -2.50 -0.31 10.36
C TYR A 159 -3.09 -1.00 11.58
N PHE A 160 -4.39 -1.27 11.57
CA PHE A 160 -5.02 -2.03 12.65
C PHE A 160 -4.38 -3.39 12.80
N GLY A 161 -4.27 -4.13 11.68
CA GLY A 161 -3.72 -5.47 11.69
C GLY A 161 -2.25 -5.52 12.11
N ASP A 162 -1.43 -4.63 11.59
CA ASP A 162 -0.03 -4.48 11.95
C ASP A 162 0.12 -4.21 13.46
N LYS A 163 -0.64 -3.26 13.99
CA LYS A 163 -0.61 -2.92 15.41
C LYS A 163 -1.05 -4.06 16.33
N MET A 164 -1.98 -4.90 15.89
CA MET A 164 -2.51 -6.02 16.68
C MET A 164 -1.72 -7.32 16.47
N SER A 165 -0.79 -7.35 15.52
CA SER A 165 -0.01 -8.55 15.19
C SER A 165 1.14 -8.77 16.18
N PRO A 166 1.29 -9.97 16.74
CA PRO A 166 2.49 -10.33 17.50
C PRO A 166 3.73 -10.46 16.62
N LEU A 167 3.57 -10.44 15.29
CA LEU A 167 4.65 -10.56 14.30
C LEU A 167 5.19 -9.19 13.87
N SER A 168 4.52 -8.11 14.23
CA SER A 168 4.91 -6.74 13.87
C SER A 168 6.10 -6.25 14.69
N ASP A 169 7.07 -5.63 14.00
CA ASP A 169 8.23 -5.03 14.63
C ASP A 169 7.82 -3.92 15.61
N THR A 170 6.87 -3.08 15.23
CA THR A 170 6.40 -1.97 16.07
C THR A 170 5.71 -2.46 17.33
N THR A 171 4.88 -3.51 17.22
CA THR A 171 4.18 -4.11 18.35
C THR A 171 5.16 -4.81 19.31
N ASN A 172 6.24 -5.36 18.80
CA ASN A 172 7.28 -5.99 19.63
C ASN A 172 8.19 -4.95 20.32
N LEU A 173 8.56 -3.88 19.62
CA LEU A 173 9.48 -2.86 20.16
C LEU A 173 8.85 -2.02 21.28
N ALA A 174 7.57 -1.71 21.18
CA ALA A 174 6.90 -0.86 22.16
C ALA A 174 6.94 -1.41 23.61
N PRO A 175 6.53 -2.66 23.89
CA PRO A 175 6.60 -3.20 25.25
C PRO A 175 8.05 -3.43 25.69
N ILE A 176 8.98 -3.79 24.81
CA ILE A 176 10.40 -3.93 25.18
C ILE A 176 10.95 -2.59 25.68
N ALA A 177 10.66 -1.50 24.97
CA ALA A 177 11.08 -0.16 25.37
C ALA A 177 10.46 0.32 26.70
N ALA A 178 9.25 -0.17 27.02
CA ALA A 178 8.52 0.14 28.23
C ALA A 178 8.79 -0.85 29.38
N GLY A 179 9.59 -1.90 29.17
CA GLY A 179 9.82 -2.96 30.17
C GLY A 179 8.61 -3.89 30.39
N GLY A 180 7.68 -3.93 29.43
CA GLY A 180 6.46 -4.75 29.48
C GLY A 180 6.60 -6.08 28.69
N LYS A 181 5.56 -6.92 28.79
CA LYS A 181 5.47 -8.17 28.04
C LYS A 181 4.61 -7.99 26.77
N LEU A 182 5.02 -8.61 25.67
CA LEU A 182 4.34 -8.50 24.37
C LEU A 182 2.84 -8.83 24.44
N TYR A 183 2.48 -9.98 25.01
CA TYR A 183 1.09 -10.42 25.03
C TYR A 183 0.21 -9.58 25.96
N ASP A 184 0.76 -9.09 27.08
CA ASP A 184 0.06 -8.18 27.99
C ASP A 184 -0.22 -6.85 27.27
N HIS A 185 0.74 -6.37 26.47
CA HIS A 185 0.60 -5.18 25.64
C HIS A 185 -0.50 -5.37 24.57
N ILE A 186 -0.47 -6.48 23.81
CA ILE A 186 -1.49 -6.77 22.79
C ILE A 186 -2.88 -6.89 23.44
N GLN A 187 -2.99 -7.59 24.57
CA GLN A 187 -4.26 -7.71 25.28
C GLN A 187 -4.79 -6.35 25.76
N HIS A 188 -3.89 -5.48 26.22
CA HIS A 188 -4.29 -4.11 26.61
C HIS A 188 -4.74 -3.28 25.40
N MET A 189 -4.09 -3.44 24.24
CA MET A 189 -4.47 -2.77 23.00
C MET A 189 -5.87 -3.14 22.51
N PHE A 190 -6.43 -4.32 22.85
CA PHE A 190 -7.83 -4.64 22.55
C PHE A 190 -8.80 -3.63 23.19
N TRP A 191 -8.47 -3.09 24.35
CA TRP A 191 -9.29 -2.08 25.02
C TRP A 191 -9.15 -0.68 24.40
N THR A 192 -8.02 -0.36 23.82
CA THR A 192 -7.77 0.97 23.22
C THR A 192 -8.08 0.99 21.73
N THR A 193 -7.70 -0.06 21.00
CA THR A 193 -7.82 -0.13 19.54
C THR A 193 -9.09 -0.87 19.09
N GLY A 194 -9.60 -1.81 19.91
CA GLY A 194 -10.81 -2.58 19.61
C GLY A 194 -12.06 -1.72 19.43
N PRO A 195 -12.36 -0.76 20.30
CA PRO A 195 -13.48 0.17 20.07
C PRO A 195 -13.35 0.94 18.76
N GLY A 196 -12.14 1.41 18.41
CA GLY A 196 -11.86 2.05 17.13
C GLY A 196 -12.14 1.14 15.93
N PHE A 197 -11.75 -0.13 16.03
CA PHE A 197 -12.05 -1.13 15.00
C PHE A 197 -13.56 -1.31 14.78
N ILE A 198 -14.34 -1.41 15.86
CA ILE A 198 -15.80 -1.53 15.77
C ILE A 198 -16.41 -0.27 15.13
N ILE A 199 -15.95 0.91 15.54
CA ILE A 199 -16.41 2.18 14.95
C ILE A 199 -16.06 2.21 13.45
N CYS A 200 -14.87 1.81 13.04
CA CYS A 200 -14.48 1.72 11.65
C CYS A 200 -15.37 0.74 10.86
N CYS A 201 -15.69 -0.43 11.42
CA CYS A 201 -16.61 -1.38 10.80
C CYS A 201 -17.98 -0.74 10.55
N ILE A 202 -18.52 -0.03 11.55
CA ILE A 202 -19.81 0.64 11.43
C ILE A 202 -19.76 1.76 10.38
N VAL A 203 -18.77 2.65 10.46
CA VAL A 203 -18.61 3.77 9.53
C VAL A 203 -18.42 3.27 8.11
N TYR A 204 -17.52 2.31 7.87
CA TYR A 204 -17.26 1.78 6.54
C TYR A 204 -18.46 0.98 5.97
N THR A 205 -19.26 0.37 6.83
CA THR A 205 -20.52 -0.24 6.40
C THR A 205 -21.51 0.84 5.97
N ILE A 206 -21.74 1.86 6.78
CA ILE A 206 -22.66 2.97 6.45
C ILE A 206 -22.21 3.65 5.16
N VAL A 207 -20.94 4.01 5.04
CA VAL A 207 -20.36 4.64 3.84
C VAL A 207 -20.50 3.73 2.62
N GLY A 208 -20.27 2.42 2.77
CA GLY A 208 -20.49 1.45 1.69
C GLY A 208 -21.92 1.41 1.20
N PHE A 209 -22.90 1.53 2.08
CA PHE A 209 -24.30 1.58 1.71
C PHE A 209 -24.71 2.89 1.02
N THR A 210 -24.10 4.02 1.34
CA THR A 210 -24.47 5.32 0.74
C THR A 210 -24.18 5.38 -0.75
N PHE A 211 -23.02 4.92 -1.22
CA PHE A 211 -22.71 4.90 -2.66
C PHE A 211 -22.91 3.52 -3.31
N GLY A 212 -22.77 2.44 -2.54
CA GLY A 212 -22.93 1.07 -3.04
C GLY A 212 -24.39 0.75 -3.41
N GLY A 213 -25.35 1.48 -2.87
CA GLY A 213 -26.74 1.43 -3.26
C GLY A 213 -26.96 1.86 -4.71
N ASP A 214 -26.40 2.98 -5.09
CA ASP A 214 -26.50 3.55 -6.43
C ASP A 214 -25.76 2.67 -7.45
N LEU A 215 -24.56 2.17 -7.10
CA LEU A 215 -23.79 1.25 -7.94
C LEU A 215 -24.50 -0.09 -8.13
N ALA A 216 -25.16 -0.62 -7.09
CA ALA A 216 -25.91 -1.87 -7.18
C ALA A 216 -27.23 -1.71 -7.96
N ALA A 217 -27.88 -0.54 -7.87
CA ALA A 217 -29.11 -0.22 -8.58
C ALA A 217 -28.90 -0.02 -10.09
N ALA A 218 -27.68 0.41 -10.48
CA ALA A 218 -27.28 0.55 -11.89
C ALA A 218 -27.13 -0.79 -12.62
N GLY A 219 -27.33 -1.93 -11.93
CA GLY A 219 -27.11 -3.28 -12.48
C GLY A 219 -25.63 -3.65 -12.49
N THR A 220 -25.27 -4.74 -13.18
CA THR A 220 -23.87 -4.98 -13.53
C THR A 220 -23.48 -3.88 -14.52
N PRO A 221 -22.66 -2.88 -14.11
CA PRO A 221 -22.38 -1.78 -15.02
C PRO A 221 -21.79 -2.38 -16.29
N GLU A 222 -22.22 -1.90 -17.44
CA GLU A 222 -21.64 -2.25 -18.73
C GLU A 222 -20.10 -2.26 -18.68
N LYS A 223 -19.53 -1.33 -17.90
CA LYS A 223 -18.12 -1.27 -17.55
C LYS A 223 -17.56 -2.55 -16.94
N VAL A 224 -18.26 -3.20 -16.01
CA VAL A 224 -17.80 -4.44 -15.35
C VAL A 224 -17.75 -5.59 -16.36
N THR A 225 -18.74 -5.66 -17.25
CA THR A 225 -18.77 -6.66 -18.33
C THR A 225 -17.60 -6.46 -19.29
N ILE A 226 -17.34 -5.22 -19.70
CA ILE A 226 -16.20 -4.89 -20.57
C ILE A 226 -14.86 -5.21 -19.87
N ILE A 227 -14.73 -4.93 -18.58
CA ILE A 227 -13.52 -5.29 -17.80
C ILE A 227 -13.34 -6.83 -17.79
N PHE A 228 -14.41 -7.60 -17.56
CA PHE A 228 -14.34 -9.06 -17.60
C PHE A 228 -13.90 -9.59 -18.95
N GLU A 229 -14.48 -9.09 -20.03
CA GLU A 229 -14.14 -9.49 -21.39
C GLU A 229 -12.68 -9.12 -21.72
N THR A 230 -12.29 -7.89 -21.42
CA THR A 230 -10.92 -7.40 -21.67
C THR A 230 -9.88 -8.19 -20.88
N LEU A 231 -10.10 -8.39 -19.56
CA LEU A 231 -9.15 -9.16 -18.75
C LEU A 231 -9.03 -10.61 -19.20
N SER A 232 -10.14 -11.24 -19.65
CA SER A 232 -10.15 -12.62 -20.14
C SER A 232 -9.52 -12.74 -21.54
N GLN A 233 -9.50 -11.68 -22.34
CA GLN A 233 -8.81 -11.65 -23.63
C GLN A 233 -7.29 -11.51 -23.44
N ILE A 234 -6.86 -10.66 -22.51
CA ILE A 234 -5.44 -10.35 -22.28
C ILE A 234 -4.77 -11.44 -21.44
N PHE A 235 -5.43 -11.91 -20.37
CA PHE A 235 -4.83 -12.81 -19.39
C PHE A 235 -5.49 -14.19 -19.37
N LYS A 236 -4.68 -15.23 -19.33
CA LYS A 236 -5.12 -16.61 -19.14
C LYS A 236 -5.13 -16.95 -17.66
N PHE A 237 -6.30 -17.11 -17.06
CA PHE A 237 -6.44 -17.42 -15.65
C PHE A 237 -6.21 -18.92 -15.36
N ASN A 238 -5.07 -19.22 -14.78
CA ASN A 238 -4.68 -20.54 -14.30
C ASN A 238 -4.57 -20.51 -12.77
N PRO A 239 -4.96 -21.55 -12.02
CA PRO A 239 -4.82 -21.61 -10.57
C PRO A 239 -3.42 -21.32 -10.04
N LEU A 240 -2.36 -21.60 -10.81
CA LEU A 240 -0.98 -21.34 -10.44
C LEU A 240 -0.65 -19.83 -10.34
N ILE A 241 -1.46 -18.97 -10.96
CA ILE A 241 -1.29 -17.51 -10.90
C ILE A 241 -1.56 -16.96 -9.50
N ILE A 242 -2.24 -17.72 -8.61
CA ILE A 242 -2.44 -17.34 -7.21
C ILE A 242 -1.21 -17.63 -6.32
N LEU A 243 -0.20 -18.34 -6.80
CA LEU A 243 0.98 -18.67 -6.00
C LEU A 243 1.75 -17.45 -5.47
N PRO A 244 1.97 -16.36 -6.23
CA PRO A 244 2.68 -15.19 -5.74
C PRO A 244 2.11 -14.64 -4.43
N PRO A 245 0.82 -14.32 -4.28
CA PRO A 245 0.26 -13.87 -3.00
C PRO A 245 0.32 -14.95 -1.91
N LEU A 246 0.16 -16.23 -2.25
CA LEU A 246 0.29 -17.31 -1.27
C LEU A 246 1.71 -17.43 -0.71
N ILE A 247 2.75 -17.18 -1.52
CA ILE A 247 4.15 -17.12 -1.06
C ILE A 247 4.33 -16.00 -0.05
N VAL A 248 3.77 -14.81 -0.31
CA VAL A 248 3.86 -13.68 0.63
C VAL A 248 3.15 -14.01 1.95
N LEU A 249 1.94 -14.55 1.89
CA LEU A 249 1.18 -14.97 3.07
C LEU A 249 1.93 -16.06 3.87
N TYR A 250 2.40 -17.10 3.19
CA TYR A 250 3.17 -18.17 3.84
C TYR A 250 4.45 -17.64 4.48
N GLY A 251 5.22 -16.81 3.75
CA GLY A 251 6.46 -16.25 4.26
C GLY A 251 6.25 -15.41 5.51
N SER A 252 5.17 -14.64 5.54
CA SER A 252 4.79 -13.81 6.68
C SER A 252 4.38 -14.67 7.89
N VAL A 253 3.49 -15.64 7.70
CA VAL A 253 3.08 -16.57 8.77
C VAL A 253 4.28 -17.36 9.30
N ALA A 254 5.20 -17.77 8.41
CA ALA A 254 6.42 -18.48 8.75
C ALA A 254 7.54 -17.58 9.31
N LYS A 255 7.27 -16.29 9.55
CA LYS A 255 8.21 -15.28 10.10
C LYS A 255 9.50 -15.15 9.28
N LYS A 256 9.42 -15.30 7.95
CA LYS A 256 10.57 -15.13 7.06
C LYS A 256 10.80 -13.64 6.78
N PRO A 257 12.05 -13.22 6.48
CA PRO A 257 12.34 -11.84 6.12
C PRO A 257 11.48 -11.36 4.95
N THR A 258 10.84 -10.20 5.08
CA THR A 258 9.85 -9.67 4.13
C THR A 258 10.43 -9.50 2.72
N ILE A 259 11.61 -8.89 2.61
CA ILE A 259 12.25 -8.58 1.33
C ILE A 259 12.51 -9.83 0.46
N PRO A 260 13.20 -10.90 0.97
CA PRO A 260 13.38 -12.12 0.19
C PRO A 260 12.07 -12.81 -0.23
N ILE A 261 11.05 -12.76 0.62
CA ILE A 261 9.74 -13.36 0.30
C ILE A 261 9.05 -12.60 -0.83
N MET A 262 9.07 -11.27 -0.80
CA MET A 262 8.51 -10.44 -1.86
C MET A 262 9.25 -10.65 -3.18
N LEU A 263 10.57 -10.75 -3.17
CA LEU A 263 11.37 -11.08 -4.35
C LEU A 263 11.07 -12.49 -4.88
N ALA A 264 10.94 -13.49 -4.01
CA ALA A 264 10.54 -14.83 -4.41
C ALA A 264 9.15 -14.86 -5.05
N SER A 265 8.20 -14.12 -4.48
CA SER A 265 6.86 -13.93 -5.03
C SER A 265 6.90 -13.28 -6.42
N SER A 266 7.71 -12.22 -6.58
CA SER A 266 7.91 -11.55 -7.86
C SER A 266 8.55 -12.47 -8.90
N ALA A 267 9.52 -13.28 -8.51
CA ALA A 267 10.16 -14.27 -9.42
C ALA A 267 9.14 -15.29 -9.93
N VAL A 268 8.24 -15.79 -9.06
CA VAL A 268 7.16 -16.70 -9.47
C VAL A 268 6.14 -15.97 -10.36
N ALA A 269 5.85 -14.70 -10.11
CA ALA A 269 4.97 -13.91 -10.97
C ALA A 269 5.58 -13.70 -12.37
N ILE A 270 6.89 -13.42 -12.46
CA ILE A 270 7.61 -13.33 -13.75
C ILE A 270 7.61 -14.70 -14.47
N PHE A 271 7.83 -15.79 -13.74
CA PHE A 271 7.71 -17.14 -14.31
C PHE A 271 6.31 -17.39 -14.89
N ASN A 272 5.26 -17.00 -14.18
CA ASN A 272 3.87 -17.10 -14.66
C ASN A 272 3.65 -16.23 -15.92
N ALA A 273 4.23 -15.02 -15.95
CA ALA A 273 4.14 -14.13 -17.11
C ALA A 273 4.71 -14.75 -18.37
N VAL A 274 5.89 -15.36 -18.27
CA VAL A 274 6.56 -16.01 -19.41
C VAL A 274 5.85 -17.30 -19.83
N THR A 275 5.48 -18.15 -18.86
CA THR A 275 4.97 -19.51 -19.14
C THR A 275 3.48 -19.54 -19.48
N PHE A 276 2.66 -18.75 -18.81
CA PHE A 276 1.20 -18.79 -18.98
C PHE A 276 0.64 -17.61 -19.77
N GLN A 277 1.25 -16.42 -19.62
CA GLN A 277 0.77 -15.21 -20.29
C GLN A 277 1.46 -14.95 -21.65
N ASN A 278 2.55 -15.67 -21.97
CA ASN A 278 3.35 -15.51 -23.18
C ASN A 278 4.01 -14.11 -23.35
N PHE A 279 4.26 -13.40 -22.24
CA PHE A 279 5.04 -12.18 -22.29
C PHE A 279 6.53 -12.48 -22.43
N SER A 280 7.28 -11.58 -23.10
CA SER A 280 8.73 -11.70 -23.18
C SER A 280 9.38 -11.43 -21.82
N LEU A 281 10.55 -12.00 -21.61
CA LEU A 281 11.31 -11.72 -20.37
C LEU A 281 11.67 -10.23 -20.26
N GLN A 282 11.90 -9.56 -21.40
CA GLN A 282 12.17 -8.12 -21.45
C GLN A 282 10.97 -7.31 -20.97
N ASP A 283 9.75 -7.63 -21.44
CA ASP A 283 8.52 -6.98 -20.95
C ASP A 283 8.30 -7.20 -19.46
N CYS A 284 8.61 -8.41 -18.96
CA CYS A 284 8.50 -8.71 -17.53
C CYS A 284 9.41 -7.83 -16.66
N PHE A 285 10.67 -7.63 -17.07
CA PHE A 285 11.57 -6.74 -16.36
C PHE A 285 11.18 -5.28 -16.51
N THR A 286 10.74 -4.86 -17.69
CA THR A 286 10.25 -3.49 -17.90
C THR A 286 9.01 -3.21 -17.05
N ALA A 287 8.05 -4.15 -17.03
CA ALA A 287 6.86 -4.02 -16.17
C ALA A 287 7.19 -3.95 -14.68
N ALA A 288 8.17 -4.74 -14.21
CA ALA A 288 8.59 -4.75 -12.82
C ALA A 288 9.30 -3.46 -12.38
N ILE A 289 9.94 -2.72 -13.29
CA ILE A 289 10.69 -1.49 -12.99
C ILE A 289 9.87 -0.24 -13.28
N SER A 290 9.19 -0.20 -14.43
CA SER A 290 8.51 0.99 -14.95
C SER A 290 6.99 0.88 -14.93
N GLY A 291 6.46 -0.23 -14.42
CA GLY A 291 5.04 -0.55 -14.46
C GLY A 291 4.61 -1.24 -15.76
N PHE A 292 3.45 -1.91 -15.72
CA PHE A 292 2.86 -2.56 -16.87
C PHE A 292 2.28 -1.51 -17.84
N ASN A 293 2.59 -1.65 -19.13
CA ASN A 293 2.06 -0.78 -20.17
C ASN A 293 1.24 -1.60 -21.18
N MET A 294 0.20 -0.97 -21.75
CA MET A 294 -0.67 -1.57 -22.78
C MET A 294 0.11 -1.98 -24.03
N ASP A 295 1.22 -1.29 -24.34
CA ASP A 295 2.09 -1.62 -25.48
C ASP A 295 2.78 -3.00 -25.36
N MET A 296 2.80 -3.58 -24.17
CA MET A 296 3.34 -4.93 -23.92
C MET A 296 2.35 -6.03 -24.29
N ILE A 297 1.10 -5.68 -24.65
CA ILE A 297 0.04 -6.65 -24.95
C ILE A 297 0.14 -7.04 -26.44
N HIS A 298 0.64 -8.25 -26.68
CA HIS A 298 0.79 -8.81 -28.03
C HIS A 298 -0.28 -9.88 -28.34
N VAL A 299 -1.53 -9.63 -27.95
CA VAL A 299 -2.63 -10.56 -28.25
C VAL A 299 -3.19 -10.27 -29.64
N ALA A 300 -3.20 -11.28 -30.51
CA ALA A 300 -3.73 -11.15 -31.86
C ALA A 300 -5.21 -10.74 -31.84
N GLY A 301 -5.53 -9.64 -32.51
CA GLY A 301 -6.89 -9.09 -32.55
C GLY A 301 -7.27 -8.18 -31.39
N PHE A 302 -6.40 -7.95 -30.42
CA PHE A 302 -6.60 -6.96 -29.38
C PHE A 302 -6.16 -5.58 -29.88
N THR A 303 -7.07 -4.61 -29.83
CA THR A 303 -6.79 -3.21 -30.16
C THR A 303 -7.10 -2.35 -28.95
N THR A 304 -6.25 -1.37 -28.69
CA THR A 304 -6.46 -0.38 -27.63
C THR A 304 -7.49 0.69 -28.03
N GLU A 305 -7.85 0.75 -29.32
CA GLU A 305 -8.86 1.66 -29.84
C GLU A 305 -10.26 1.24 -29.37
N GLY A 306 -10.96 2.13 -28.69
CA GLY A 306 -12.31 1.89 -28.18
C GLY A 306 -12.37 1.30 -26.78
N LEU A 307 -11.24 1.09 -26.09
CA LEU A 307 -11.25 0.71 -24.69
C LEU A 307 -11.79 1.85 -23.82
N ILE A 308 -12.63 1.50 -22.85
CA ILE A 308 -13.07 2.45 -21.83
C ILE A 308 -11.85 3.00 -21.10
N GLU A 309 -11.79 4.31 -20.89
CA GLU A 309 -10.67 5.06 -20.28
C GLU A 309 -10.19 4.49 -18.92
N ASP A 310 -11.09 3.77 -18.24
CA ASP A 310 -10.80 3.13 -16.94
C ASP A 310 -9.92 1.87 -17.05
N ILE A 311 -9.91 1.17 -18.19
CA ILE A 311 -9.13 -0.07 -18.38
C ILE A 311 -7.62 0.20 -18.47
N PRO A 312 -7.14 1.15 -19.29
CA PRO A 312 -5.74 1.55 -19.26
C PRO A 312 -5.31 2.00 -17.86
N LYS A 313 -6.15 2.80 -17.17
CA LYS A 313 -5.86 3.25 -15.81
C LYS A 313 -5.80 2.10 -14.79
N LEU A 314 -6.59 1.04 -14.99
CA LEU A 314 -6.56 -0.15 -14.15
C LEU A 314 -5.29 -0.97 -14.35
N LEU A 315 -4.86 -1.13 -15.61
CA LEU A 315 -3.72 -1.98 -15.98
C LEU A 315 -2.37 -1.25 -15.82
N GLN A 316 -2.32 0.07 -15.99
CA GLN A 316 -1.10 0.89 -15.85
C GLN A 316 -0.76 1.26 -14.40
N ARG A 317 -1.43 0.70 -13.41
CA ARG A 317 -1.22 0.98 -11.98
C ARG A 317 -0.15 0.06 -11.33
N GLY A 318 0.80 -0.40 -12.10
CA GLY A 318 1.93 -1.16 -11.60
C GLY A 318 3.16 -0.32 -11.24
#